data_fdc18e59a5908f4e3a57ee5ead9202e5
#
_entry.id   fdc18e59a5908f4e3a57ee5ead9202e5
#
_cell.length_a   1.000
_cell.length_b   1.000
_cell.length_c   1.000
_cell.angle_alpha   90.00
_cell.angle_beta   90.00
_cell.angle_gamma   90.00
#
_symmetry.space_group_name_H-M   'P 1'
#
loop_
_entity.id
_entity.type
_entity.pdbx_description
1 polymer ?
#
loop_
_entity_poly.entity_id
_entity_poly.type
_entity_poly.pdbx_seq_one_letter_code
_entity_poly.pdbx_strand_id
1 'polypeptide(L)'
;MRFFPSFQSATRNFASGLKQQFAGKFSAPNLATPYNSGIRGVWIPSTDCKVLTSKQRIADAMDFLADTGFNTVFPVVWNRGFTAYPSQIMREQFGTEIDARYQGRDPLAELIIEANRVGLKVIPWFEYGFVSSYNLNGGHLLAQKPEWAARDCNGNLLKKNKFEWMNSLDPEVQDFLLGLMLEVARNYPVNGVQGDDRIALPCEGGYDAKTVKRYLQECGREAPQNPREQHWLHWRAGIITEFVARLHRELKAINPDLLLSMSPSPYEWGLVEYLQDSKSWVDKKLVDLLHPQFYRRDFNGYKQLVDRLIDRQLTCEQLHCVSPGVLLANRGSNYSMNPELLLQVIAYNRARGIPGEVLFFYEGLRDNGNALAEALKNGPYAR
;
A
#
# COMPACT_ATOMS: atom_id res chain seq x y z
N MET A 1 -5.71 2.69 39.07
CA MET A 1 -5.34 1.50 38.30
C MET A 1 -6.62 0.84 37.82
N ARG A 2 -7.01 1.03 36.56
CA ARG A 2 -8.07 0.24 35.93
C ARG A 2 -7.39 -0.59 34.84
N PHE A 3 -7.41 -1.89 35.02
CA PHE A 3 -6.92 -2.87 34.04
C PHE A 3 -7.84 -2.84 32.82
N PHE A 4 -7.31 -2.54 31.66
CA PHE A 4 -7.97 -2.83 30.37
C PHE A 4 -7.85 -4.34 30.13
N PRO A 5 -8.95 -5.03 29.76
CA PRO A 5 -8.86 -6.44 29.37
C PRO A 5 -8.03 -6.57 28.09
N SER A 6 -7.14 -7.54 28.08
CA SER A 6 -6.25 -7.81 26.94
C SER A 6 -7.03 -8.08 25.66
N PHE A 7 -6.67 -7.40 24.60
CA PHE A 7 -7.21 -7.52 23.22
C PHE A 7 -7.25 -8.96 22.67
N GLN A 8 -6.61 -9.91 23.33
CA GLN A 8 -6.48 -11.30 22.87
C GLN A 8 -7.75 -12.17 23.04
N SER A 9 -8.73 -11.81 23.86
CA SER A 9 -9.88 -12.68 24.13
C SER A 9 -11.07 -12.41 23.18
N ALA A 10 -11.29 -11.17 22.77
CA ALA A 10 -12.39 -10.80 21.87
C ALA A 10 -12.12 -11.24 20.41
N THR A 11 -10.87 -11.21 19.97
CA THR A 11 -10.45 -11.61 18.62
C THR A 11 -10.58 -13.11 18.34
N ARG A 12 -10.48 -13.98 19.35
CA ARG A 12 -10.62 -15.45 19.17
C ARG A 12 -12.01 -15.89 18.76
N ASN A 13 -13.07 -15.28 19.32
CA ASN A 13 -14.44 -15.71 19.04
C ASN A 13 -14.98 -15.22 17.69
N PHE A 14 -14.52 -14.06 17.21
CA PHE A 14 -14.95 -13.53 15.90
C PHE A 14 -14.20 -14.20 14.74
N ALA A 15 -12.91 -14.47 14.89
CA ALA A 15 -12.14 -15.24 13.91
C ALA A 15 -12.69 -16.66 13.71
N SER A 16 -13.30 -17.26 14.76
CA SER A 16 -14.01 -18.55 14.64
C SER A 16 -15.32 -18.42 13.88
N GLY A 17 -16.08 -17.34 14.06
CA GLY A 17 -17.34 -17.08 13.38
C GLY A 17 -17.16 -16.81 11.89
N LEU A 18 -16.19 -15.98 11.51
CA LEU A 18 -15.85 -15.75 10.09
C LEU A 18 -15.25 -17.01 9.43
N LYS A 19 -14.38 -17.74 10.13
CA LYS A 19 -13.90 -19.04 9.64
C LYS A 19 -15.03 -20.05 9.44
N GLN A 20 -16.07 -20.05 10.27
CA GLN A 20 -17.27 -20.89 10.08
C GLN A 20 -18.15 -20.38 8.92
N GLN A 21 -18.32 -19.09 8.75
CA GLN A 21 -19.12 -18.50 7.66
C GLN A 21 -18.48 -18.73 6.28
N PHE A 22 -17.17 -18.87 6.22
CA PHE A 22 -16.39 -19.09 4.99
C PHE A 22 -15.74 -20.49 4.94
N ALA A 23 -15.94 -21.34 5.94
CA ALA A 23 -15.44 -22.71 5.94
C ALA A 23 -15.94 -23.45 4.68
N GLY A 24 -15.03 -23.82 3.80
CA GLY A 24 -15.32 -24.47 2.51
C GLY A 24 -15.45 -23.53 1.30
N LYS A 25 -15.36 -22.18 1.48
CA LYS A 25 -15.42 -21.22 0.36
C LYS A 25 -14.07 -20.78 -0.17
N PHE A 26 -13.01 -20.96 0.61
CA PHE A 26 -11.64 -20.60 0.20
C PHE A 26 -10.80 -21.85 0.04
N SER A 27 -10.21 -22.01 -1.15
CA SER A 27 -9.02 -22.86 -1.30
C SER A 27 -7.86 -22.19 -0.55
N ALA A 28 -6.95 -22.99 0.02
CA ALA A 28 -5.73 -22.44 0.60
C ALA A 28 -5.01 -21.58 -0.46
N PRO A 29 -4.45 -20.41 -0.12
CA PRO A 29 -3.71 -19.62 -1.07
C PRO A 29 -2.56 -20.43 -1.63
N ASN A 30 -2.32 -20.34 -2.93
CA ASN A 30 -1.19 -21.01 -3.57
C ASN A 30 0.11 -20.28 -3.18
N LEU A 31 0.64 -20.62 -2.00
CA LEU A 31 1.86 -20.04 -1.44
C LEU A 31 3.14 -20.63 -2.05
N ALA A 32 3.00 -21.72 -2.82
CA ALA A 32 4.11 -22.63 -3.14
C ALA A 32 5.01 -22.23 -4.32
N THR A 33 4.77 -21.12 -5.01
CA THR A 33 5.69 -20.66 -6.07
C THR A 33 6.35 -19.34 -5.68
N PRO A 34 7.66 -19.35 -5.42
CA PRO A 34 8.44 -18.11 -5.36
C PRO A 34 8.23 -17.33 -6.67
N TYR A 35 8.31 -16.00 -6.61
CA TYR A 35 8.25 -15.16 -7.81
C TYR A 35 9.50 -15.30 -8.69
N ASN A 36 9.90 -16.56 -9.03
CA ASN A 36 11.09 -16.82 -9.85
C ASN A 36 11.02 -16.17 -11.23
N SER A 37 9.79 -15.83 -11.70
CA SER A 37 9.56 -15.10 -12.95
C SER A 37 9.26 -13.62 -12.73
N GLY A 38 9.43 -13.10 -11.51
CA GLY A 38 9.07 -11.72 -11.14
C GLY A 38 7.56 -11.49 -10.97
N ILE A 39 7.22 -10.32 -10.42
CA ILE A 39 5.82 -9.88 -10.31
C ILE A 39 5.38 -9.27 -11.62
N ARG A 40 4.26 -9.72 -12.15
CA ARG A 40 3.45 -9.07 -13.17
C ARG A 40 2.17 -8.61 -12.48
N GLY A 41 2.23 -7.43 -11.85
CA GLY A 41 1.21 -6.96 -10.95
C GLY A 41 0.37 -5.82 -11.51
N VAL A 42 -0.83 -5.63 -10.95
CA VAL A 42 -1.68 -4.48 -11.27
C VAL A 42 -2.42 -3.99 -10.04
N TRP A 43 -2.48 -2.66 -9.86
CA TRP A 43 -3.33 -2.04 -8.85
C TRP A 43 -4.77 -1.92 -9.33
N ILE A 44 -5.71 -2.21 -8.42
CA ILE A 44 -7.15 -2.06 -8.62
C ILE A 44 -7.65 -1.05 -7.60
N PRO A 45 -7.67 0.26 -7.91
CA PRO A 45 -8.15 1.30 -7.00
C PRO A 45 -9.68 1.31 -6.91
N SER A 46 -10.23 2.10 -5.98
CA SER A 46 -11.67 2.38 -5.89
C SER A 46 -12.06 3.73 -6.51
N THR A 47 -11.07 4.53 -6.90
CA THR A 47 -11.24 5.79 -7.63
C THR A 47 -10.92 5.54 -9.10
N ASP A 48 -11.78 6.03 -9.99
CA ASP A 48 -11.66 5.85 -11.44
C ASP A 48 -11.63 4.37 -11.92
N CYS A 49 -12.05 3.43 -11.07
CA CYS A 49 -12.13 2.01 -11.36
C CYS A 49 -13.42 1.41 -10.79
N LYS A 50 -14.08 0.57 -11.56
CA LYS A 50 -15.38 -0.01 -11.19
C LYS A 50 -15.31 -1.50 -10.85
N VAL A 51 -14.13 -2.11 -10.80
CA VAL A 51 -13.98 -3.56 -10.57
C VAL A 51 -14.69 -4.00 -9.30
N LEU A 52 -14.45 -3.35 -8.16
CA LEU A 52 -15.00 -3.74 -6.86
C LEU A 52 -16.51 -3.48 -6.71
N THR A 53 -17.17 -2.86 -7.70
CA THR A 53 -18.58 -2.45 -7.57
C THR A 53 -19.60 -3.58 -7.78
N SER A 54 -19.20 -4.73 -8.35
CA SER A 54 -20.07 -5.93 -8.45
C SER A 54 -19.25 -7.21 -8.59
N LYS A 55 -19.84 -8.36 -8.20
CA LYS A 55 -19.25 -9.70 -8.35
C LYS A 55 -18.88 -9.99 -9.80
N GLN A 56 -19.76 -9.66 -10.74
CA GLN A 56 -19.52 -9.91 -12.17
C GLN A 56 -18.30 -9.13 -12.67
N ARG A 57 -18.16 -7.85 -12.30
CA ARG A 57 -17.00 -7.05 -12.69
C ARG A 57 -15.70 -7.55 -12.08
N ILE A 58 -15.75 -8.09 -10.86
CA ILE A 58 -14.61 -8.75 -10.24
C ILE A 58 -14.22 -9.98 -11.04
N ALA A 59 -15.18 -10.87 -11.35
CA ALA A 59 -14.94 -12.08 -12.14
C ALA A 59 -14.34 -11.74 -13.51
N ASP A 60 -14.98 -10.83 -14.26
CA ASP A 60 -14.52 -10.39 -15.58
C ASP A 60 -13.10 -9.80 -15.54
N ALA A 61 -12.77 -9.05 -14.47
CA ALA A 61 -11.45 -8.47 -14.31
C ALA A 61 -10.39 -9.55 -14.00
N MET A 62 -10.70 -10.53 -13.16
CA MET A 62 -9.76 -11.61 -12.84
C MET A 62 -9.50 -12.49 -14.07
N ASP A 63 -10.53 -12.85 -14.83
CA ASP A 63 -10.39 -13.58 -16.10
C ASP A 63 -9.52 -12.80 -17.11
N PHE A 64 -9.79 -11.52 -17.29
CA PHE A 64 -9.03 -10.64 -18.18
C PHE A 64 -7.54 -10.55 -17.79
N LEU A 65 -7.26 -10.38 -16.49
CA LEU A 65 -5.89 -10.27 -16.00
C LEU A 65 -5.13 -11.59 -16.13
N ALA A 66 -5.77 -12.72 -15.79
CA ALA A 66 -5.18 -14.04 -15.95
C ALA A 66 -4.90 -14.33 -17.43
N ASP A 67 -5.84 -14.04 -18.34
CA ASP A 67 -5.68 -14.22 -19.78
C ASP A 67 -4.57 -13.35 -20.37
N THR A 68 -4.39 -12.13 -19.85
CA THR A 68 -3.28 -11.23 -20.24
C THR A 68 -1.91 -11.74 -19.76
N GLY A 69 -1.86 -12.60 -18.72
CA GLY A 69 -0.63 -13.17 -18.18
C GLY A 69 -0.14 -12.49 -16.89
N PHE A 70 -0.98 -11.72 -16.21
CA PHE A 70 -0.68 -11.26 -14.84
C PHE A 70 -0.59 -12.41 -13.86
N ASN A 71 0.09 -12.19 -12.73
CA ASN A 71 0.20 -13.19 -11.66
C ASN A 71 -0.20 -12.64 -10.28
N THR A 72 -0.36 -11.34 -10.13
CA THR A 72 -0.64 -10.69 -8.84
C THR A 72 -1.57 -9.50 -9.02
N VAL A 73 -2.53 -9.35 -8.11
CA VAL A 73 -3.42 -8.18 -8.04
C VAL A 73 -3.29 -7.49 -6.68
N PHE A 74 -3.34 -6.16 -6.69
CA PHE A 74 -3.29 -5.30 -5.53
C PHE A 74 -4.62 -4.53 -5.40
N PRO A 75 -5.70 -5.18 -4.90
CA PRO A 75 -6.97 -4.49 -4.70
C PRO A 75 -6.88 -3.51 -3.54
N VAL A 76 -7.43 -2.31 -3.73
CA VAL A 76 -7.55 -1.34 -2.64
C VAL A 76 -8.53 -1.84 -1.58
N VAL A 77 -8.11 -1.77 -0.31
CA VAL A 77 -8.93 -2.14 0.84
C VAL A 77 -9.07 -1.02 1.87
N TRP A 78 -8.24 0.03 1.78
CA TRP A 78 -8.26 1.20 2.65
C TRP A 78 -8.14 2.47 1.82
N ASN A 79 -9.20 3.29 1.77
CA ASN A 79 -9.25 4.52 0.99
C ASN A 79 -10.24 5.51 1.62
N ARG A 80 -9.88 6.80 1.68
CA ARG A 80 -10.72 7.91 2.18
C ARG A 80 -11.29 7.70 3.59
N GLY A 81 -10.56 6.98 4.44
CA GLY A 81 -11.01 6.69 5.80
C GLY A 81 -12.02 5.54 5.90
N PHE A 82 -12.23 4.77 4.84
CA PHE A 82 -13.13 3.61 4.81
C PHE A 82 -12.43 2.36 4.30
N THR A 83 -12.91 1.20 4.77
CA THR A 83 -12.47 -0.10 4.27
C THR A 83 -13.35 -0.59 3.11
N ALA A 84 -12.78 -1.38 2.20
CA ALA A 84 -13.53 -2.10 1.16
C ALA A 84 -13.80 -3.57 1.56
N TYR A 85 -13.80 -3.84 2.87
CA TYR A 85 -14.17 -5.10 3.50
C TYR A 85 -14.84 -4.81 4.84
N PRO A 86 -15.73 -5.69 5.39
CA PRO A 86 -16.31 -5.52 6.71
C PRO A 86 -15.22 -5.58 7.79
N SER A 87 -14.90 -4.42 8.39
CA SER A 87 -13.88 -4.28 9.44
C SER A 87 -14.53 -4.16 10.81
N GLN A 88 -14.13 -5.04 11.74
CA GLN A 88 -14.53 -4.94 13.14
C GLN A 88 -13.90 -3.72 13.80
N ILE A 89 -12.63 -3.43 13.49
CA ILE A 89 -11.92 -2.26 14.03
C ILE A 89 -12.63 -0.96 13.66
N MET A 90 -13.01 -0.81 12.39
CA MET A 90 -13.75 0.36 11.93
C MET A 90 -15.10 0.48 12.60
N ARG A 91 -15.84 -0.61 12.74
CA ARG A 91 -17.13 -0.63 13.44
C ARG A 91 -17.00 -0.23 14.91
N GLU A 92 -16.02 -0.79 15.62
CA GLU A 92 -15.81 -0.52 17.05
C GLU A 92 -15.30 0.90 17.32
N GLN A 93 -14.43 1.42 16.48
CA GLN A 93 -13.82 2.74 16.70
C GLN A 93 -14.60 3.90 16.08
N PHE A 94 -15.27 3.67 14.95
CA PHE A 94 -15.91 4.73 14.16
C PHE A 94 -17.39 4.49 13.84
N GLY A 95 -17.97 3.37 14.26
CA GLY A 95 -19.37 3.04 14.02
C GLY A 95 -19.70 2.65 12.57
N THR A 96 -18.70 2.53 11.70
CA THR A 96 -18.88 2.21 10.27
C THR A 96 -17.96 1.05 9.91
N GLU A 97 -18.51 -0.10 9.54
CA GLU A 97 -17.71 -1.30 9.26
C GLU A 97 -17.14 -1.38 7.85
N ILE A 98 -17.74 -0.70 6.88
CA ILE A 98 -17.35 -0.74 5.47
C ILE A 98 -17.80 0.54 4.77
N ASP A 99 -17.13 0.90 3.66
CA ASP A 99 -17.60 1.97 2.78
C ASP A 99 -19.04 1.72 2.32
N ALA A 100 -19.90 2.74 2.44
CA ALA A 100 -21.33 2.65 2.10
C ALA A 100 -21.59 2.14 0.67
N ARG A 101 -20.66 2.35 -0.26
CA ARG A 101 -20.72 1.82 -1.63
C ARG A 101 -20.76 0.29 -1.71
N TYR A 102 -20.28 -0.37 -0.66
CA TYR A 102 -20.16 -1.83 -0.57
C TYR A 102 -21.06 -2.46 0.50
N GLN A 103 -21.97 -1.69 1.09
CA GLN A 103 -22.82 -2.18 2.17
C GLN A 103 -23.57 -3.46 1.78
N GLY A 104 -23.57 -4.45 2.68
CA GLY A 104 -24.17 -5.77 2.43
C GLY A 104 -23.32 -6.71 1.57
N ARG A 105 -22.10 -6.33 1.21
CA ARG A 105 -21.13 -7.12 0.44
C ARG A 105 -19.78 -7.16 1.14
N ASP A 106 -18.94 -8.08 0.68
CA ASP A 106 -17.52 -8.15 0.99
C ASP A 106 -16.72 -8.23 -0.32
N PRO A 107 -16.37 -7.09 -0.95
CA PRO A 107 -15.65 -7.07 -2.21
C PRO A 107 -14.28 -7.75 -2.15
N LEU A 108 -13.60 -7.72 -0.99
CA LEU A 108 -12.31 -8.40 -0.82
C LEU A 108 -12.49 -9.93 -0.87
N ALA A 109 -13.46 -10.47 -0.12
CA ALA A 109 -13.77 -11.91 -0.17
C ALA A 109 -14.20 -12.36 -1.57
N GLU A 110 -15.04 -11.58 -2.25
CA GLU A 110 -15.47 -11.83 -3.63
C GLU A 110 -14.27 -11.86 -4.59
N LEU A 111 -13.34 -10.90 -4.47
CA LEU A 111 -12.16 -10.82 -5.33
C LEU A 111 -11.20 -12.00 -5.07
N ILE A 112 -10.97 -12.39 -3.82
CA ILE A 112 -10.11 -13.52 -3.46
C ILE A 112 -10.64 -14.81 -4.07
N ILE A 113 -11.95 -15.03 -4.05
CA ILE A 113 -12.57 -16.23 -4.66
C ILE A 113 -12.25 -16.27 -6.16
N GLU A 114 -12.48 -15.18 -6.87
CA GLU A 114 -12.27 -15.12 -8.32
C GLU A 114 -10.79 -15.14 -8.71
N ALA A 115 -9.93 -14.46 -7.95
CA ALA A 115 -8.48 -14.50 -8.16
C ALA A 115 -7.92 -15.92 -8.00
N ASN A 116 -8.34 -16.63 -6.93
CA ASN A 116 -7.94 -18.02 -6.71
C ASN A 116 -8.43 -18.96 -7.82
N ARG A 117 -9.66 -18.73 -8.34
CA ARG A 117 -10.22 -19.53 -9.46
C ARG A 117 -9.31 -19.50 -10.69
N VAL A 118 -8.66 -18.35 -10.96
CA VAL A 118 -7.80 -18.17 -12.14
C VAL A 118 -6.30 -18.18 -11.81
N GLY A 119 -5.92 -18.46 -10.55
CA GLY A 119 -4.52 -18.62 -10.13
C GLY A 119 -3.76 -17.31 -9.89
N LEU A 120 -4.46 -16.18 -9.68
CA LEU A 120 -3.85 -14.90 -9.33
C LEU A 120 -3.59 -14.81 -7.82
N LYS A 121 -2.42 -14.25 -7.44
CA LYS A 121 -2.11 -13.88 -6.05
C LYS A 121 -2.78 -12.57 -5.69
N VAL A 122 -3.23 -12.46 -4.42
CA VAL A 122 -3.92 -11.27 -3.91
C VAL A 122 -3.12 -10.66 -2.76
N ILE A 123 -2.71 -9.40 -2.92
CA ILE A 123 -2.04 -8.60 -1.89
C ILE A 123 -2.86 -7.33 -1.68
N PRO A 124 -3.78 -7.29 -0.69
CA PRO A 124 -4.63 -6.12 -0.41
C PRO A 124 -3.81 -4.86 -0.15
N TRP A 125 -4.21 -3.76 -0.77
CA TRP A 125 -3.50 -2.49 -0.81
C TRP A 125 -4.16 -1.44 0.07
N PHE A 126 -3.40 -0.94 1.05
CA PHE A 126 -3.79 0.13 1.96
C PHE A 126 -3.38 1.49 1.39
N GLU A 127 -4.07 1.91 0.31
CA GLU A 127 -3.74 3.08 -0.50
C GLU A 127 -3.61 4.37 0.31
N TYR A 128 -4.51 4.60 1.27
CA TYR A 128 -4.50 5.85 2.05
C TYR A 128 -3.50 5.84 3.21
N GLY A 129 -2.97 4.69 3.62
CA GLY A 129 -1.99 4.65 4.71
C GLY A 129 -2.43 5.51 5.89
N PHE A 130 -1.62 6.51 6.25
CA PHE A 130 -1.90 7.48 7.32
C PHE A 130 -2.68 8.73 6.88
N VAL A 131 -3.17 8.78 5.65
CA VAL A 131 -4.05 9.87 5.20
C VAL A 131 -5.46 9.63 5.74
N SER A 132 -6.06 10.67 6.33
CA SER A 132 -7.44 10.63 6.83
C SER A 132 -8.47 10.97 5.75
N SER A 133 -8.18 11.98 4.93
CA SER A 133 -9.14 12.50 3.95
C SER A 133 -8.46 13.27 2.82
N TYR A 134 -9.27 13.66 1.83
CA TYR A 134 -8.84 14.50 0.71
C TYR A 134 -9.73 15.73 0.63
N ASN A 135 -9.20 16.87 1.08
CA ASN A 135 -9.87 18.18 1.09
C ASN A 135 -11.23 18.20 1.83
N LEU A 136 -11.33 17.45 2.96
CA LEU A 136 -12.52 17.33 3.80
C LEU A 136 -12.26 17.76 5.26
N ASN A 137 -11.20 18.55 5.47
CA ASN A 137 -10.78 19.03 6.81
C ASN A 137 -10.59 17.90 7.83
N GLY A 138 -9.90 16.82 7.39
CA GLY A 138 -9.63 15.65 8.23
C GLY A 138 -10.66 14.52 8.12
N GLY A 139 -11.82 14.80 7.51
CA GLY A 139 -12.88 13.81 7.31
C GLY A 139 -13.46 13.29 8.62
N HIS A 140 -14.19 12.17 8.54
CA HIS A 140 -14.89 11.59 9.70
C HIS A 140 -13.92 11.03 10.76
N LEU A 141 -12.71 10.59 10.37
CA LEU A 141 -11.74 10.08 11.32
C LEU A 141 -11.28 11.17 12.28
N LEU A 142 -10.80 12.30 11.77
CA LEU A 142 -10.34 13.41 12.60
C LEU A 142 -11.48 14.24 13.22
N ALA A 143 -12.71 14.11 12.71
CA ALA A 143 -13.88 14.68 13.39
C ALA A 143 -14.19 13.93 14.70
N GLN A 144 -13.95 12.61 14.74
CA GLN A 144 -14.16 11.78 15.93
C GLN A 144 -12.91 11.68 16.82
N LYS A 145 -11.71 11.76 16.22
CA LYS A 145 -10.41 11.68 16.92
C LYS A 145 -9.51 12.85 16.51
N PRO A 146 -9.83 14.07 16.93
CA PRO A 146 -9.06 15.27 16.53
C PRO A 146 -7.60 15.26 17.06
N GLU A 147 -7.32 14.53 18.12
CA GLU A 147 -5.98 14.30 18.67
C GLU A 147 -5.07 13.48 17.76
N TRP A 148 -5.62 12.78 16.77
CA TRP A 148 -4.85 12.03 15.77
C TRP A 148 -4.32 12.91 14.63
N ALA A 149 -4.73 14.18 14.58
CA ALA A 149 -4.33 15.07 13.49
C ALA A 149 -2.83 15.35 13.51
N ALA A 150 -2.16 15.13 12.40
CA ALA A 150 -0.81 15.64 12.20
C ALA A 150 -0.82 17.16 12.13
N ARG A 151 0.20 17.82 12.71
CA ARG A 151 0.30 19.27 12.77
C ARG A 151 1.58 19.77 12.09
N ASP A 152 1.48 20.89 11.40
CA ASP A 152 2.63 21.67 10.92
C ASP A 152 3.22 22.55 12.04
N CYS A 153 4.32 23.25 11.78
CA CYS A 153 4.99 24.11 12.75
C CYS A 153 4.16 25.34 13.20
N ASN A 154 3.05 25.65 12.53
CA ASN A 154 2.12 26.69 12.91
C ASN A 154 0.90 26.15 13.70
N GLY A 155 0.88 24.83 13.97
CA GLY A 155 -0.23 24.13 14.64
C GLY A 155 -1.44 23.83 13.75
N ASN A 156 -1.38 24.09 12.44
CA ASN A 156 -2.45 23.77 11.53
C ASN A 156 -2.52 22.26 11.24
N LEU A 157 -3.70 21.77 10.85
CA LEU A 157 -3.84 20.42 10.30
C LEU A 157 -2.91 20.25 9.10
N LEU A 158 -2.04 19.24 9.17
CA LEU A 158 -1.09 18.95 8.10
C LEU A 158 -1.82 18.59 6.81
N LYS A 159 -1.54 19.36 5.76
CA LYS A 159 -2.13 19.19 4.44
C LYS A 159 -1.06 19.27 3.36
N LYS A 160 -0.97 18.25 2.53
CA LYS A 160 -0.07 18.23 1.37
C LYS A 160 -0.78 17.63 0.17
N ASN A 161 -0.76 18.34 -0.98
CA ASN A 161 -1.46 17.94 -2.20
C ASN A 161 -2.97 17.63 -1.98
N LYS A 162 -3.64 18.41 -1.12
CA LYS A 162 -5.05 18.26 -0.69
C LYS A 162 -5.31 17.05 0.21
N PHE A 163 -4.34 16.16 0.42
CA PHE A 163 -4.43 15.10 1.43
C PHE A 163 -4.22 15.67 2.83
N GLU A 164 -5.02 15.21 3.78
CA GLU A 164 -5.03 15.59 5.18
C GLU A 164 -4.59 14.38 6.00
N TRP A 165 -3.71 14.59 6.98
CA TRP A 165 -2.91 13.51 7.55
C TRP A 165 -3.22 13.27 9.02
N MET A 166 -3.31 11.99 9.38
CA MET A 166 -3.15 11.53 10.75
C MET A 166 -1.67 11.54 11.12
N ASN A 167 -1.36 11.72 12.40
CA ASN A 167 0.01 11.72 12.88
C ASN A 167 0.59 10.31 12.92
N SER A 168 1.28 9.91 11.87
CA SER A 168 1.92 8.60 11.78
C SER A 168 3.07 8.38 12.80
N LEU A 169 3.44 9.41 13.57
CA LEU A 169 4.40 9.30 14.66
C LEU A 169 3.74 8.99 16.01
N ASP A 170 2.41 9.11 16.09
CA ASP A 170 1.63 8.76 17.30
C ASP A 170 1.38 7.24 17.35
N PRO A 171 1.76 6.57 18.44
CA PRO A 171 1.56 5.13 18.60
C PRO A 171 0.10 4.68 18.45
N GLU A 172 -0.88 5.48 18.90
CA GLU A 172 -2.30 5.14 18.78
C GLU A 172 -2.76 5.11 17.30
N VAL A 173 -2.29 6.07 16.49
CA VAL A 173 -2.54 6.11 15.05
C VAL A 173 -1.85 4.94 14.34
N GLN A 174 -0.64 4.60 14.76
CA GLN A 174 0.07 3.41 14.25
C GLN A 174 -0.67 2.12 14.61
N ASP A 175 -1.14 1.98 15.85
CA ASP A 175 -1.89 0.81 16.31
C ASP A 175 -3.19 0.62 15.51
N PHE A 176 -3.88 1.69 15.18
CA PHE A 176 -5.07 1.66 14.34
C PHE A 176 -4.79 1.11 12.94
N LEU A 177 -3.82 1.69 12.23
CA LEU A 177 -3.50 1.24 10.87
C LEU A 177 -2.91 -0.17 10.85
N LEU A 178 -2.02 -0.46 11.78
CA LEU A 178 -1.48 -1.81 11.99
C LEU A 178 -2.61 -2.82 12.21
N GLY A 179 -3.56 -2.48 13.08
CA GLY A 179 -4.73 -3.30 13.36
C GLY A 179 -5.52 -3.65 12.09
N LEU A 180 -5.81 -2.67 11.23
CA LEU A 180 -6.51 -2.89 9.96
C LEU A 180 -5.71 -3.83 9.02
N MET A 181 -4.40 -3.65 8.90
CA MET A 181 -3.56 -4.48 8.05
C MET A 181 -3.51 -5.94 8.56
N LEU A 182 -3.38 -6.12 9.88
CA LEU A 182 -3.36 -7.44 10.50
C LEU A 182 -4.76 -8.09 10.55
N GLU A 183 -5.84 -7.31 10.60
CA GLU A 183 -7.22 -7.81 10.49
C GLU A 183 -7.42 -8.51 9.14
N VAL A 184 -6.97 -7.90 8.05
CA VAL A 184 -7.00 -8.52 6.71
C VAL A 184 -6.15 -9.78 6.68
N ALA A 185 -4.92 -9.74 7.19
CA ALA A 185 -4.02 -10.89 7.20
C ALA A 185 -4.55 -12.09 8.01
N ARG A 186 -5.34 -11.84 9.08
CA ARG A 186 -5.93 -12.89 9.92
C ARG A 186 -7.21 -13.47 9.35
N ASN A 187 -8.02 -12.63 8.71
CA ASN A 187 -9.40 -13.00 8.36
C ASN A 187 -9.55 -13.48 6.92
N TYR A 188 -8.57 -13.19 6.05
CA TYR A 188 -8.64 -13.53 4.62
C TYR A 188 -7.44 -14.37 4.17
N PRO A 189 -7.64 -15.35 3.27
CA PRO A 189 -6.55 -16.15 2.68
C PRO A 189 -5.82 -15.35 1.58
N VAL A 190 -5.10 -14.31 2.00
CA VAL A 190 -4.31 -13.43 1.13
C VAL A 190 -2.85 -13.88 1.07
N ASN A 191 -2.11 -13.40 0.06
CA ASN A 191 -0.69 -13.69 -0.09
C ASN A 191 0.21 -12.70 0.67
N GLY A 192 -0.36 -11.63 1.21
CA GLY A 192 0.34 -10.59 1.95
C GLY A 192 -0.52 -9.36 2.15
N VAL A 193 0.09 -8.24 2.54
CA VAL A 193 -0.53 -6.91 2.61
C VAL A 193 0.40 -5.87 2.02
N GLN A 194 -0.14 -4.79 1.47
CA GLN A 194 0.65 -3.71 0.88
C GLN A 194 0.37 -2.36 1.53
N GLY A 195 1.46 -1.70 1.98
CA GLY A 195 1.46 -0.27 2.27
C GLY A 195 1.81 0.57 1.04
N ASP A 196 1.32 1.80 0.99
CA ASP A 196 1.50 2.72 -0.13
C ASP A 196 2.52 3.83 0.18
N ASP A 197 2.65 4.79 -0.74
CA ASP A 197 3.42 6.03 -0.55
C ASP A 197 2.88 6.92 0.59
N ARG A 198 1.76 6.51 1.19
CA ARG A 198 1.15 7.13 2.36
C ARG A 198 1.38 6.37 3.68
N ILE A 199 2.23 5.35 3.69
CA ILE A 199 2.91 4.89 4.91
C ILE A 199 4.07 5.85 5.16
N ALA A 200 3.73 7.04 5.64
CA ALA A 200 4.56 8.24 5.55
C ALA A 200 4.07 9.33 6.51
N LEU A 201 4.86 10.38 6.65
CA LEU A 201 4.42 11.71 7.07
C LEU A 201 5.07 12.73 6.14
N PRO A 202 4.34 13.71 5.58
CA PRO A 202 4.98 14.85 4.94
C PRO A 202 5.98 15.52 5.87
N CYS A 203 7.15 15.89 5.36
CA CYS A 203 8.26 16.42 6.17
C CYS A 203 7.87 17.69 6.97
N GLU A 204 6.83 18.39 6.55
CA GLU A 204 6.27 19.56 7.24
C GLU A 204 5.52 19.19 8.54
N GLY A 205 5.24 17.89 8.79
CA GLY A 205 4.49 17.41 9.95
C GLY A 205 5.36 16.98 11.12
N GLY A 206 4.67 16.59 12.22
CA GLY A 206 5.31 16.13 13.46
C GLY A 206 5.55 17.25 14.47
N TYR A 207 4.88 18.38 14.32
CA TYR A 207 4.98 19.50 15.26
C TYR A 207 3.85 19.53 16.30
N ASP A 208 3.11 18.44 16.45
CA ASP A 208 2.19 18.30 17.58
C ASP A 208 2.93 18.19 18.91
N ALA A 209 2.25 18.56 20.02
CA ALA A 209 2.86 18.67 21.34
C ALA A 209 3.46 17.31 21.84
N LYS A 210 2.84 16.19 21.50
CA LYS A 210 3.33 14.86 21.90
C LYS A 210 4.66 14.54 21.20
N THR A 211 4.72 14.76 19.88
CA THR A 211 5.90 14.49 19.06
C THR A 211 7.07 15.39 19.44
N VAL A 212 6.84 16.70 19.57
CA VAL A 212 7.88 17.67 19.99
C VAL A 212 8.43 17.33 21.38
N LYS A 213 7.55 17.00 22.34
CA LYS A 213 7.97 16.57 23.68
C LYS A 213 8.80 15.28 23.63
N ARG A 214 8.39 14.30 22.85
CA ARG A 214 9.13 13.04 22.67
C ARG A 214 10.53 13.28 22.10
N TYR A 215 10.64 14.14 21.08
CA TYR A 215 11.92 14.50 20.49
C TYR A 215 12.87 15.15 21.50
N LEU A 216 12.35 16.11 22.29
CA LEU A 216 13.13 16.74 23.36
C LEU A 216 13.62 15.71 24.40
N GLN A 217 12.77 14.77 24.80
CA GLN A 217 13.11 13.74 25.78
C GLN A 217 14.14 12.74 25.25
N GLU A 218 14.01 12.29 24.01
CA GLU A 218 14.89 11.27 23.42
C GLU A 218 16.22 11.85 22.92
N CYS A 219 16.19 13.09 22.39
CA CYS A 219 17.35 13.69 21.70
C CYS A 219 17.98 14.87 22.46
N GLY A 220 17.35 15.39 23.53
CA GLY A 220 17.81 16.57 24.24
C GLY A 220 17.80 17.86 23.40
N ARG A 221 16.98 17.92 22.34
CA ARG A 221 16.90 19.02 21.37
C ARG A 221 15.46 19.47 21.18
N GLU A 222 15.26 20.77 20.96
CA GLU A 222 13.99 21.29 20.50
C GLU A 222 13.76 20.99 19.03
N ALA A 223 12.48 20.84 18.63
CA ALA A 223 12.12 20.65 17.24
C ALA A 223 12.50 21.90 16.43
N PRO A 224 13.27 21.77 15.33
CA PRO A 224 13.74 22.92 14.58
C PRO A 224 12.61 23.52 13.72
N GLN A 225 12.75 24.83 13.38
CA GLN A 225 11.83 25.49 12.45
C GLN A 225 11.92 24.96 11.02
N ASN A 226 13.12 24.50 10.60
CA ASN A 226 13.30 23.88 9.30
C ASN A 226 12.89 22.39 9.36
N PRO A 227 11.78 21.99 8.71
CA PRO A 227 11.33 20.60 8.75
C PRO A 227 12.27 19.61 8.08
N ARG A 228 13.22 20.09 7.27
CA ARG A 228 14.26 19.26 6.60
C ARG A 228 15.61 19.31 7.31
N GLU A 229 15.67 19.82 8.54
CA GLU A 229 16.88 19.70 9.36
C GLU A 229 17.21 18.20 9.52
N GLN A 230 18.47 17.84 9.31
CA GLN A 230 18.91 16.46 9.10
C GLN A 230 18.56 15.54 10.28
N HIS A 231 18.87 15.97 11.51
CA HIS A 231 18.61 15.15 12.69
C HIS A 231 17.11 14.94 12.93
N TRP A 232 16.31 16.01 12.81
CA TRP A 232 14.85 15.99 12.94
C TRP A 232 14.20 15.12 11.87
N LEU A 233 14.66 15.22 10.62
CA LEU A 233 14.18 14.43 9.51
C LEU A 233 14.42 12.93 9.73
N HIS A 234 15.68 12.56 10.04
CA HIS A 234 16.04 11.16 10.23
C HIS A 234 15.42 10.54 11.49
N TRP A 235 15.26 11.31 12.59
CA TRP A 235 14.58 10.83 13.77
C TRP A 235 13.12 10.46 13.47
N ARG A 236 12.37 11.33 12.76
CA ARG A 236 10.99 11.04 12.37
C ARG A 236 10.91 9.89 11.36
N ALA A 237 11.80 9.84 10.37
CA ALA A 237 11.89 8.74 9.41
C ALA A 237 12.22 7.40 10.11
N GLY A 238 13.00 7.45 11.19
CA GLY A 238 13.26 6.31 12.06
C GLY A 238 11.99 5.73 12.68
N ILE A 239 11.08 6.58 13.16
CA ILE A 239 9.79 6.16 13.74
C ILE A 239 8.91 5.46 12.68
N ILE A 240 8.87 5.97 11.44
CA ILE A 240 8.17 5.29 10.34
C ILE A 240 8.83 3.93 10.02
N THR A 241 10.16 3.88 10.02
CA THR A 241 10.90 2.62 9.82
C THR A 241 10.61 1.60 10.93
N GLU A 242 10.48 2.04 12.18
CA GLU A 242 10.09 1.18 13.32
C GLU A 242 8.66 0.65 13.15
N PHE A 243 7.73 1.47 12.65
CA PHE A 243 6.39 1.01 12.30
C PHE A 243 6.43 -0.10 11.24
N VAL A 244 7.19 0.08 10.16
CA VAL A 244 7.36 -0.94 9.11
C VAL A 244 7.98 -2.22 9.68
N ALA A 245 8.98 -2.11 10.57
CA ALA A 245 9.59 -3.26 11.25
C ALA A 245 8.59 -4.00 12.16
N ARG A 246 7.76 -3.24 12.87
CA ARG A 246 6.69 -3.81 13.71
C ARG A 246 5.64 -4.54 12.85
N LEU A 247 5.18 -3.92 11.77
CA LEU A 247 4.24 -4.52 10.83
C LEU A 247 4.79 -5.84 10.25
N HIS A 248 6.05 -5.83 9.79
CA HIS A 248 6.71 -7.03 9.28
C HIS A 248 6.73 -8.15 10.33
N ARG A 249 7.20 -7.87 11.53
CA ARG A 249 7.28 -8.85 12.62
C ARG A 249 5.91 -9.44 12.98
N GLU A 250 4.89 -8.59 13.12
CA GLU A 250 3.54 -9.04 13.50
C GLU A 250 2.83 -9.78 12.37
N LEU A 251 3.07 -9.39 11.11
CA LEU A 251 2.58 -10.10 9.93
C LEU A 251 3.19 -11.52 9.84
N LYS A 252 4.52 -11.63 10.00
CA LYS A 252 5.23 -12.92 9.98
C LYS A 252 4.84 -13.82 11.17
N ALA A 253 4.44 -13.25 12.29
CA ALA A 253 3.92 -14.01 13.43
C ALA A 253 2.52 -14.62 13.16
N ILE A 254 1.72 -14.06 12.26
CA ILE A 254 0.45 -14.65 11.80
C ILE A 254 0.73 -15.85 10.90
N ASN A 255 1.56 -15.64 9.87
CA ASN A 255 2.02 -16.66 8.95
C ASN A 255 3.35 -16.18 8.31
N PRO A 256 4.46 -16.93 8.44
CA PRO A 256 5.76 -16.54 7.90
C PRO A 256 5.78 -16.39 6.37
N ASP A 257 4.84 -17.02 5.65
CA ASP A 257 4.74 -16.95 4.20
C ASP A 257 4.01 -15.68 3.69
N LEU A 258 3.33 -14.95 4.57
CA LEU A 258 2.69 -13.68 4.19
C LEU A 258 3.73 -12.63 3.80
N LEU A 259 3.50 -11.97 2.67
CA LEU A 259 4.42 -10.96 2.14
C LEU A 259 4.07 -9.57 2.65
N LEU A 260 5.06 -8.84 3.16
CA LEU A 260 4.95 -7.40 3.33
C LEU A 260 5.45 -6.72 2.07
N SER A 261 4.51 -6.10 1.36
CA SER A 261 4.74 -5.33 0.15
C SER A 261 4.67 -3.83 0.46
N MET A 262 5.56 -3.03 -0.13
CA MET A 262 5.54 -1.56 0.01
C MET A 262 5.70 -0.89 -1.34
N SER A 263 4.88 0.16 -1.58
CA SER A 263 4.97 0.97 -2.81
C SER A 263 5.29 2.45 -2.49
N PRO A 264 6.52 2.74 -2.04
CA PRO A 264 6.90 4.09 -1.63
C PRO A 264 7.12 5.02 -2.83
N SER A 265 7.19 6.30 -2.53
CA SER A 265 7.77 7.30 -3.44
C SER A 265 9.23 6.96 -3.78
N PRO A 266 9.76 7.42 -4.94
CA PRO A 266 11.16 7.18 -5.29
C PRO A 266 12.13 7.70 -4.22
N TYR A 267 13.09 6.87 -3.82
CA TYR A 267 14.20 7.27 -2.94
C TYR A 267 15.10 8.27 -3.70
N GLU A 268 15.69 9.18 -3.14
CA GLU A 268 15.82 9.91 -1.90
C GLU A 268 14.68 10.91 -1.64
N TRP A 269 13.91 11.22 -2.69
CA TRP A 269 12.81 12.17 -2.62
C TRP A 269 11.73 11.73 -1.59
N GLY A 270 11.41 10.43 -1.57
CA GLY A 270 10.50 9.85 -0.58
C GLY A 270 10.97 10.05 0.86
N LEU A 271 12.28 9.92 1.13
CA LEU A 271 12.85 10.19 2.45
C LEU A 271 12.72 11.66 2.84
N VAL A 272 13.12 12.58 1.94
CA VAL A 272 13.19 14.02 2.26
C VAL A 272 11.79 14.65 2.36
N GLU A 273 10.85 14.25 1.50
CA GLU A 273 9.53 14.87 1.41
C GLU A 273 8.45 14.15 2.23
N TYR A 274 8.64 12.84 2.51
CA TYR A 274 7.62 11.99 3.12
C TYR A 274 8.15 11.07 4.22
N LEU A 275 9.39 11.23 4.63
CA LEU A 275 10.04 10.43 5.71
C LEU A 275 10.05 8.92 5.41
N GLN A 276 10.03 8.54 4.13
CA GLN A 276 10.05 7.14 3.69
C GLN A 276 11.49 6.69 3.42
N ASP A 277 12.15 6.13 4.42
CA ASP A 277 13.50 5.57 4.25
C ASP A 277 13.42 4.15 3.67
N SER A 278 12.94 4.05 2.42
CA SER A 278 12.78 2.77 1.73
C SER A 278 14.10 2.03 1.48
N LYS A 279 15.24 2.73 1.51
CA LYS A 279 16.55 2.09 1.50
C LYS A 279 16.78 1.29 2.79
N SER A 280 16.60 1.90 3.94
CA SER A 280 16.71 1.21 5.24
C SER A 280 15.72 0.05 5.36
N TRP A 281 14.53 0.13 4.77
CA TRP A 281 13.55 -0.97 4.81
C TRP A 281 14.08 -2.21 4.10
N VAL A 282 14.74 -2.05 2.96
CA VAL A 282 15.34 -3.18 2.22
C VAL A 282 16.63 -3.66 2.89
N ASP A 283 17.52 -2.75 3.29
CA ASP A 283 18.80 -3.10 3.93
C ASP A 283 18.59 -3.91 5.22
N LYS A 284 17.53 -3.59 5.98
CA LYS A 284 17.15 -4.29 7.22
C LYS A 284 16.23 -5.48 6.98
N LYS A 285 15.89 -5.81 5.71
CA LYS A 285 14.99 -6.90 5.33
C LYS A 285 13.61 -6.79 5.99
N LEU A 286 13.08 -5.57 6.08
CA LEU A 286 11.77 -5.30 6.67
C LEU A 286 10.62 -5.44 5.66
N VAL A 287 10.93 -5.57 4.37
CA VAL A 287 9.96 -5.70 3.29
C VAL A 287 10.35 -6.88 2.39
N ASP A 288 9.37 -7.67 1.96
CA ASP A 288 9.56 -8.76 1.02
C ASP A 288 9.48 -8.29 -0.43
N LEU A 289 8.69 -7.25 -0.70
CA LEU A 289 8.46 -6.69 -2.03
C LEU A 289 8.49 -5.16 -1.98
N LEU A 290 9.18 -4.55 -2.95
CA LEU A 290 9.30 -3.10 -3.09
C LEU A 290 8.85 -2.66 -4.49
N HIS A 291 7.87 -1.77 -4.56
CA HIS A 291 7.28 -1.24 -5.79
C HIS A 291 7.38 0.29 -5.83
N PRO A 292 8.57 0.88 -5.93
CA PRO A 292 8.71 2.34 -5.94
C PRO A 292 7.93 2.93 -7.12
N GLN A 293 7.16 3.99 -6.87
CA GLN A 293 6.23 4.58 -7.85
C GLN A 293 6.99 5.40 -8.90
N PHE A 294 7.52 4.72 -9.92
CA PHE A 294 8.25 5.34 -11.03
C PHE A 294 7.31 5.90 -12.10
N TYR A 295 6.34 6.72 -11.66
CA TYR A 295 5.32 7.30 -12.52
C TYR A 295 5.91 8.40 -13.41
N ARG A 296 6.31 8.04 -14.62
CA ARG A 296 6.85 8.94 -15.64
C ARG A 296 6.08 8.78 -16.95
N ARG A 297 6.07 9.84 -17.74
CA ARG A 297 5.33 9.91 -19.02
C ARG A 297 6.21 9.67 -20.23
N ASP A 298 7.51 9.52 -20.01
CA ASP A 298 8.52 9.28 -21.04
C ASP A 298 9.58 8.31 -20.53
N PHE A 299 10.27 7.69 -21.49
CA PHE A 299 11.29 6.68 -21.21
C PHE A 299 12.50 7.24 -20.46
N ASN A 300 12.97 8.44 -20.81
CA ASN A 300 14.17 9.00 -20.21
C ASN A 300 13.96 9.29 -18.72
N GLY A 301 12.81 9.84 -18.35
CA GLY A 301 12.44 10.07 -16.96
C GLY A 301 12.33 8.75 -16.17
N TYR A 302 11.74 7.71 -16.78
CA TYR A 302 11.66 6.38 -16.16
C TYR A 302 13.05 5.76 -15.99
N LYS A 303 13.85 5.75 -17.04
CA LYS A 303 15.23 5.26 -17.04
C LYS A 303 16.07 5.87 -15.92
N GLN A 304 16.01 7.20 -15.75
CA GLN A 304 16.73 7.90 -14.68
C GLN A 304 16.36 7.40 -13.29
N LEU A 305 15.10 7.03 -13.03
CA LEU A 305 14.69 6.50 -11.74
C LEU A 305 15.21 5.07 -11.52
N VAL A 306 15.18 4.23 -12.55
CA VAL A 306 15.75 2.88 -12.48
C VAL A 306 17.26 2.94 -12.24
N ASP A 307 17.98 3.81 -12.97
CA ASP A 307 19.42 3.96 -12.79
C ASP A 307 19.75 4.44 -11.37
N ARG A 308 19.03 5.44 -10.84
CA ARG A 308 19.22 5.91 -9.45
C ARG A 308 18.93 4.84 -8.41
N LEU A 309 17.90 4.02 -8.63
CA LEU A 309 17.60 2.90 -7.74
C LEU A 309 18.80 1.96 -7.62
N ILE A 310 19.40 1.58 -8.76
CA ILE A 310 20.52 0.63 -8.82
C ILE A 310 21.82 1.28 -8.34
N ASP A 311 22.07 2.53 -8.72
CA ASP A 311 23.34 3.20 -8.42
C ASP A 311 23.43 3.70 -6.98
N ARG A 312 22.28 3.97 -6.31
CA ARG A 312 22.27 4.69 -5.02
C ARG A 312 21.46 4.05 -3.90
N GLN A 313 20.49 3.21 -4.24
CA GLN A 313 19.57 2.68 -3.24
C GLN A 313 19.84 1.22 -2.95
N LEU A 314 19.96 0.36 -3.95
CA LEU A 314 19.95 -1.08 -3.80
C LEU A 314 21.19 -1.75 -4.43
N THR A 315 21.61 -2.86 -3.84
CA THR A 315 22.61 -3.76 -4.45
C THR A 315 21.96 -4.67 -5.50
N CYS A 316 22.78 -5.26 -6.38
CA CYS A 316 22.27 -6.22 -7.38
C CYS A 316 21.54 -7.40 -6.73
N GLU A 317 21.99 -7.85 -5.56
CA GLU A 317 21.37 -8.95 -4.81
C GLU A 317 19.97 -8.58 -4.29
N GLN A 318 19.70 -7.30 -4.04
CA GLN A 318 18.41 -6.82 -3.55
C GLN A 318 17.38 -6.59 -4.67
N LEU A 319 17.79 -6.62 -5.95
CA LEU A 319 16.88 -6.35 -7.07
C LEU A 319 15.77 -7.42 -7.22
N HIS A 320 15.96 -8.62 -6.67
CA HIS A 320 14.96 -9.69 -6.73
C HIS A 320 13.63 -9.32 -6.05
N CYS A 321 13.65 -8.44 -5.03
CA CYS A 321 12.44 -7.99 -4.34
C CYS A 321 11.76 -6.79 -5.03
N VAL A 322 12.35 -6.24 -6.10
CA VAL A 322 11.89 -5.00 -6.73
C VAL A 322 11.04 -5.28 -7.96
N SER A 323 9.92 -4.58 -8.03
CA SER A 323 9.04 -4.51 -9.21
C SER A 323 8.45 -3.11 -9.29
N PRO A 324 9.10 -2.16 -10.00
CA PRO A 324 8.70 -0.75 -9.99
C PRO A 324 7.26 -0.53 -10.44
N GLY A 325 6.61 0.47 -9.85
CA GLY A 325 5.32 0.97 -10.29
C GLY A 325 5.43 1.72 -11.61
N VAL A 326 4.61 1.35 -12.59
CA VAL A 326 4.56 1.96 -13.93
C VAL A 326 3.21 2.63 -14.13
N LEU A 327 3.20 3.92 -14.50
CA LEU A 327 1.99 4.69 -14.75
C LEU A 327 1.41 4.35 -16.12
N LEU A 328 0.25 3.71 -16.17
CA LEU A 328 -0.47 3.45 -17.43
C LEU A 328 -1.41 4.60 -17.82
N ALA A 329 -2.10 5.17 -16.83
CA ALA A 329 -3.07 6.23 -17.06
C ALA A 329 -3.14 7.19 -15.86
N ASN A 330 -3.51 8.44 -16.14
CA ASN A 330 -3.85 9.43 -15.13
C ASN A 330 -5.03 10.27 -15.61
N ARG A 331 -6.21 10.00 -15.06
CA ARG A 331 -7.48 10.62 -15.49
C ARG A 331 -7.49 12.13 -15.24
N GLY A 332 -6.88 12.58 -14.16
CA GLY A 332 -6.81 14.01 -13.81
C GLY A 332 -5.97 14.85 -14.76
N SER A 333 -5.04 14.25 -15.50
CA SER A 333 -4.19 14.91 -16.51
C SER A 333 -4.40 14.39 -17.93
N ASN A 334 -5.42 13.57 -18.15
CA ASN A 334 -5.74 12.94 -19.42
C ASN A 334 -4.54 12.22 -20.09
N TYR A 335 -3.69 11.59 -19.24
CA TYR A 335 -2.55 10.80 -19.71
C TYR A 335 -2.94 9.35 -19.90
N SER A 336 -2.54 8.77 -21.04
CA SER A 336 -2.57 7.34 -21.31
C SER A 336 -1.25 6.93 -21.97
N MET A 337 -0.64 5.87 -21.45
CA MET A 337 0.61 5.30 -21.99
C MET A 337 0.33 4.60 -23.32
N ASN A 338 1.27 4.63 -24.25
CA ASN A 338 1.20 3.84 -25.48
C ASN A 338 1.94 2.49 -25.31
N PRO A 339 1.62 1.47 -26.14
CA PRO A 339 2.23 0.15 -26.05
C PRO A 339 3.76 0.16 -26.21
N GLU A 340 4.28 0.98 -27.12
CA GLU A 340 5.73 1.04 -27.41
C GLU A 340 6.51 1.48 -26.17
N LEU A 341 6.04 2.51 -25.46
CA LEU A 341 6.66 2.98 -24.23
C LEU A 341 6.59 1.91 -23.12
N LEU A 342 5.44 1.23 -22.96
CA LEU A 342 5.30 0.17 -21.99
C LEU A 342 6.30 -0.97 -22.23
N LEU A 343 6.39 -1.44 -23.48
CA LEU A 343 7.32 -2.52 -23.85
C LEU A 343 8.78 -2.09 -23.65
N GLN A 344 9.12 -0.83 -23.98
CA GLN A 344 10.45 -0.27 -23.76
C GLN A 344 10.82 -0.23 -22.27
N VAL A 345 9.90 0.20 -21.42
CA VAL A 345 10.05 0.24 -19.95
C VAL A 345 10.30 -1.16 -19.41
N ILE A 346 9.50 -2.14 -19.79
CA ILE A 346 9.63 -3.54 -19.33
C ILE A 346 10.96 -4.14 -19.82
N ALA A 347 11.32 -3.95 -21.08
CA ALA A 347 12.59 -4.42 -21.63
C ALA A 347 13.78 -3.82 -20.87
N TYR A 348 13.71 -2.54 -20.52
CA TYR A 348 14.74 -1.87 -19.74
C TYR A 348 14.86 -2.46 -18.32
N ASN A 349 13.75 -2.68 -17.63
CA ASN A 349 13.76 -3.35 -16.32
C ASN A 349 14.48 -4.69 -16.39
N ARG A 350 14.14 -5.55 -17.34
CA ARG A 350 14.78 -6.87 -17.52
C ARG A 350 16.29 -6.74 -17.81
N ALA A 351 16.67 -5.80 -18.68
CA ALA A 351 18.08 -5.54 -19.00
C ALA A 351 18.89 -5.05 -17.79
N ARG A 352 18.23 -4.44 -16.80
CA ARG A 352 18.84 -3.96 -15.55
C ARG A 352 18.75 -4.97 -14.40
N GLY A 353 18.26 -6.20 -14.63
CA GLY A 353 18.12 -7.25 -13.62
C GLY A 353 16.89 -7.14 -12.73
N ILE A 354 15.94 -6.26 -13.05
CA ILE A 354 14.68 -6.12 -12.33
C ILE A 354 13.67 -7.13 -12.92
N PRO A 355 13.16 -8.09 -12.10
CA PRO A 355 12.41 -9.22 -12.62
C PRO A 355 10.94 -8.94 -12.94
N GLY A 356 10.38 -7.84 -12.43
CA GLY A 356 8.94 -7.57 -12.52
C GLY A 356 8.58 -6.10 -12.58
N GLU A 357 7.28 -5.83 -12.65
CA GLU A 357 6.65 -4.52 -12.56
C GLU A 357 5.24 -4.61 -11.97
N VAL A 358 4.74 -3.49 -11.44
CA VAL A 358 3.33 -3.35 -11.04
C VAL A 358 2.74 -2.16 -11.79
N LEU A 359 1.63 -2.38 -12.49
CA LEU A 359 1.04 -1.42 -13.40
C LEU A 359 -0.05 -0.58 -12.71
N PHE A 360 0.06 0.72 -12.75
CA PHE A 360 -0.92 1.64 -12.20
C PHE A 360 -1.73 2.28 -13.35
N PHE A 361 -2.96 1.89 -13.58
CA PHE A 361 -3.81 0.96 -12.86
C PHE A 361 -4.69 0.16 -13.86
N TYR A 362 -5.56 -0.73 -13.37
CA TYR A 362 -6.38 -1.67 -14.17
C TYR A 362 -7.09 -1.02 -15.36
N GLU A 363 -7.76 0.14 -15.16
CA GLU A 363 -8.50 0.78 -16.23
C GLU A 363 -7.61 1.29 -17.39
N GLY A 364 -6.32 1.55 -17.10
CA GLY A 364 -5.36 1.87 -18.17
C GLY A 364 -5.12 0.70 -19.14
N LEU A 365 -5.24 -0.55 -18.67
CA LEU A 365 -5.16 -1.73 -19.53
C LEU A 365 -6.38 -1.87 -20.44
N ARG A 366 -7.53 -1.30 -20.03
CA ARG A 366 -8.81 -1.36 -20.75
C ARG A 366 -8.95 -0.25 -21.79
N ASP A 367 -8.09 0.76 -21.73
CA ASP A 367 -8.10 1.88 -22.66
C ASP A 367 -7.77 1.44 -24.10
N ASN A 368 -8.22 2.20 -25.06
CA ASN A 368 -7.91 2.03 -26.49
C ASN A 368 -8.09 0.59 -27.01
N GLY A 369 -9.20 -0.05 -26.64
CA GLY A 369 -9.49 -1.42 -27.07
C GLY A 369 -8.55 -2.47 -26.49
N ASN A 370 -8.05 -2.25 -25.26
CA ASN A 370 -7.09 -3.09 -24.53
C ASN A 370 -5.68 -3.11 -25.16
N ALA A 371 -5.27 -2.06 -25.87
CA ALA A 371 -4.00 -2.05 -26.61
C ALA A 371 -2.78 -2.40 -25.76
N LEU A 372 -2.72 -1.92 -24.51
CA LEU A 372 -1.63 -2.27 -23.58
C LEU A 372 -1.66 -3.74 -23.16
N ALA A 373 -2.85 -4.28 -22.87
CA ALA A 373 -3.01 -5.68 -22.48
C ALA A 373 -2.62 -6.61 -23.64
N GLU A 374 -3.05 -6.30 -24.87
CA GLU A 374 -2.68 -7.07 -26.07
C GLU A 374 -1.16 -7.04 -26.31
N ALA A 375 -0.50 -5.89 -26.14
CA ALA A 375 0.94 -5.79 -26.26
C ALA A 375 1.68 -6.63 -25.20
N LEU A 376 1.19 -6.68 -23.96
CA LEU A 376 1.74 -7.52 -22.90
C LEU A 376 1.55 -9.00 -23.20
N LYS A 377 0.33 -9.41 -23.56
CA LYS A 377 -0.04 -10.80 -23.84
C LYS A 377 0.74 -11.39 -25.02
N ASN A 378 0.95 -10.59 -26.08
CA ASN A 378 1.70 -11.00 -27.27
C ASN A 378 3.21 -10.76 -27.16
N GLY A 379 3.70 -10.25 -26.01
CA GLY A 379 5.07 -9.87 -25.75
C GLY A 379 5.60 -10.41 -24.43
N PRO A 380 5.97 -9.54 -23.47
CA PRO A 380 6.69 -9.95 -22.25
C PRO A 380 5.89 -10.84 -21.30
N TYR A 381 4.57 -10.93 -21.44
CA TYR A 381 3.69 -11.78 -20.62
C TYR A 381 3.20 -13.02 -21.37
N ALA A 382 3.65 -13.24 -22.61
CA ALA A 382 3.33 -14.47 -23.34
C ALA A 382 3.66 -15.71 -22.53
N ARG A 383 2.75 -16.71 -22.58
CA ARG A 383 2.88 -17.99 -21.87
C ARG A 383 3.64 -19.01 -22.70
#